data_a81aa39244fc5985b8fe3023674760a0
#
_entry.id   a81aa39244fc5985b8fe3023674760a0
#
_cell.length_a   1.000
_cell.length_b   1.000
_cell.length_c   1.000
_cell.angle_alpha   90.00
_cell.angle_beta   90.00
_cell.angle_gamma   90.00
#
_symmetry.space_group_name_H-M   'P 1'
#
loop_
_entity.id
_entity.type
_entity.pdbx_description
1 polymer ?
#
loop_
_entity_poly.entity_id
_entity_poly.type
_entity_poly.pdbx_seq_one_letter_code
_entity_poly.pdbx_strand_id
1 'polypeptide(L)'
;MEAAGAFAIVLEGIPRELAAEITRTVRIPTIGIGAGPDADGQILVLHDLLGLTFQEPPKFARRYADVGEMISQAVREYCDDVQSGTFPSDAESYHAPMKSRKAIPMAR
;
A
#
# COMPACT_ATOMS: atom_id res chain seq x y z
N MET A 1 -20.74 20.37 15.22
CA MET A 1 -20.57 18.92 14.93
C MET A 1 -20.84 18.08 16.15
N GLU A 2 -20.17 18.29 17.26
CA GLU A 2 -20.40 17.52 18.50
C GLU A 2 -21.85 17.61 18.96
N ALA A 3 -22.42 18.82 19.03
CA ALA A 3 -23.83 19.04 19.42
C ALA A 3 -24.85 18.36 18.47
N ALA A 4 -24.44 18.03 17.26
CA ALA A 4 -25.26 17.33 16.27
C ALA A 4 -25.12 15.80 16.34
N GLY A 5 -24.39 15.26 17.34
CA GLY A 5 -24.27 13.83 17.60
C GLY A 5 -23.04 13.17 17.00
N ALA A 6 -22.06 13.94 16.52
CA ALA A 6 -20.79 13.36 16.09
C ALA A 6 -20.06 12.74 17.30
N PHE A 7 -19.51 11.55 17.14
CA PHE A 7 -18.76 10.85 18.19
C PHE A 7 -17.22 10.96 18.00
N ALA A 8 -16.76 11.44 16.87
CA ALA A 8 -15.38 11.74 16.55
C ALA A 8 -15.34 12.79 15.44
N ILE A 9 -14.22 13.48 15.28
CA ILE A 9 -14.00 14.46 14.21
C ILE A 9 -12.68 14.16 13.52
N VAL A 10 -12.70 14.09 12.19
CA VAL A 10 -11.48 14.06 11.39
C VAL A 10 -11.11 15.49 11.01
N LEU A 11 -9.87 15.87 11.29
CA LEU A 11 -9.31 17.18 10.95
C LEU A 11 -8.31 16.98 9.81
N GLU A 12 -8.63 17.49 8.64
CA GLU A 12 -7.85 17.25 7.43
C GLU A 12 -7.32 18.55 6.84
N GLY A 13 -6.00 18.61 6.60
CA GLY A 13 -5.36 19.69 5.86
C GLY A 13 -5.51 21.07 6.48
N ILE A 14 -5.53 21.17 7.80
CA ILE A 14 -5.68 22.46 8.53
C ILE A 14 -4.39 22.81 9.28
N PRO A 15 -4.17 24.09 9.60
CA PRO A 15 -3.03 24.50 10.42
C PRO A 15 -3.03 23.80 11.78
N ARG A 16 -1.84 23.39 12.23
CA ARG A 16 -1.67 22.68 13.50
C ARG A 16 -2.21 23.45 14.71
N GLU A 17 -2.10 24.78 14.68
CA GLU A 17 -2.58 25.66 15.75
C GLU A 17 -4.10 25.57 15.89
N LEU A 18 -4.80 25.55 14.74
CA LEU A 18 -6.25 25.38 14.70
C LEU A 18 -6.67 23.99 15.17
N ALA A 19 -5.96 22.95 14.74
CA ALA A 19 -6.21 21.58 15.18
C ALA A 19 -6.04 21.44 16.71
N ALA A 20 -5.00 22.05 17.27
CA ALA A 20 -4.77 22.07 18.71
C ALA A 20 -5.91 22.78 19.47
N GLU A 21 -6.39 23.92 18.95
CA GLU A 21 -7.50 24.63 19.55
C GLU A 21 -8.80 23.82 19.52
N ILE A 22 -9.13 23.22 18.38
CA ILE A 22 -10.31 22.37 18.22
C ILE A 22 -10.22 21.19 19.21
N THR A 23 -9.08 20.53 19.27
CA THR A 23 -8.89 19.36 20.14
C THR A 23 -9.07 19.70 21.62
N ARG A 24 -8.64 20.87 22.06
CA ARG A 24 -8.86 21.34 23.43
C ARG A 24 -10.30 21.73 23.72
N THR A 25 -11.04 22.10 22.69
CA THR A 25 -12.41 22.65 22.84
C THR A 25 -13.48 21.58 22.83
N VAL A 26 -13.33 20.56 21.98
CA VAL A 26 -14.32 19.47 21.87
C VAL A 26 -14.08 18.38 22.91
N ARG A 27 -15.14 17.62 23.24
CA ARG A 27 -15.06 16.49 24.18
C ARG A 27 -14.93 15.15 23.48
N ILE A 28 -15.16 15.12 22.17
CA ILE A 28 -15.05 13.93 21.34
C ILE A 28 -13.67 13.81 20.74
N PRO A 29 -13.18 12.59 20.45
CA PRO A 29 -11.87 12.39 19.85
C PRO A 29 -11.68 13.14 18.53
N THR A 30 -10.49 13.69 18.33
CA THR A 30 -10.05 14.27 17.07
C THR A 30 -9.01 13.36 16.41
N ILE A 31 -9.15 13.16 15.10
CA ILE A 31 -8.25 12.35 14.29
C ILE A 31 -7.68 13.23 13.19
N GLY A 32 -6.36 13.42 13.20
CA GLY A 32 -5.68 14.30 12.26
C GLY A 32 -5.18 13.56 11.02
N ILE A 33 -5.30 14.22 9.89
CA ILE A 33 -4.58 13.91 8.67
C ILE A 33 -4.17 15.24 8.02
N GLY A 34 -2.87 15.55 8.06
CA GLY A 34 -2.40 16.87 7.63
C GLY A 34 -2.87 18.02 8.55
N ALA A 35 -3.00 17.75 9.83
CA ALA A 35 -3.46 18.71 10.82
C ALA A 35 -2.46 18.92 11.97
N GLY A 36 -1.23 18.44 11.82
CA GLY A 36 -0.20 18.53 12.85
C GLY A 36 -0.36 17.47 13.95
N PRO A 37 0.51 17.51 14.99
CA PRO A 37 0.64 16.42 15.96
C PRO A 37 -0.34 16.52 17.15
N ASP A 38 -1.13 17.58 17.25
CA ASP A 38 -1.86 17.89 18.48
C ASP A 38 -3.29 17.32 18.51
N ALA A 39 -3.71 16.57 17.48
CA ALA A 39 -4.94 15.78 17.51
C ALA A 39 -4.77 14.52 18.38
N ASP A 40 -5.88 13.95 18.85
CA ASP A 40 -5.85 12.76 19.69
C ASP A 40 -5.34 11.52 18.98
N GLY A 41 -5.60 11.42 17.68
CA GLY A 41 -5.10 10.33 16.83
C GLY A 41 -4.67 10.82 15.46
N GLN A 42 -4.01 9.96 14.69
CA GLN A 42 -3.51 10.24 13.35
C GLN A 42 -3.89 9.13 12.39
N ILE A 43 -4.19 9.48 11.15
CA ILE A 43 -4.33 8.55 10.04
C ILE A 43 -3.50 9.00 8.85
N LEU A 44 -3.17 8.06 7.99
CA LEU A 44 -2.59 8.30 6.67
C LEU A 44 -3.21 7.36 5.66
N VAL A 45 -3.26 7.81 4.42
CA VAL A 45 -3.64 6.95 3.30
C VAL A 45 -2.58 5.86 3.15
N LEU A 46 -3.00 4.60 3.13
CA LEU A 46 -2.10 3.44 3.07
C LEU A 46 -1.16 3.50 1.86
N HIS A 47 -1.66 3.94 0.70
CA HIS A 47 -0.85 4.10 -0.51
C HIS A 47 0.29 5.11 -0.33
N ASP A 48 0.04 6.20 0.38
CA ASP A 48 1.07 7.20 0.67
C ASP A 48 2.08 6.66 1.68
N LEU A 49 1.59 6.02 2.73
CA LEU A 49 2.41 5.42 3.80
C LEU A 49 3.37 4.37 3.26
N LEU A 50 2.92 3.54 2.32
CA LEU A 50 3.69 2.41 1.78
C LEU A 50 4.40 2.73 0.44
N GLY A 51 4.24 3.93 -0.11
CA GLY A 51 4.84 4.26 -1.39
C GLY A 51 4.24 3.48 -2.57
N LEU A 52 2.93 3.27 -2.56
CA LEU A 52 2.22 2.57 -3.64
C LEU A 52 1.75 3.50 -4.76
N THR A 53 1.73 4.82 -4.52
CA THR A 53 1.40 5.81 -5.55
C THR A 53 2.66 6.26 -6.27
N PHE A 54 2.54 6.49 -7.58
CA PHE A 54 3.61 7.04 -8.42
C PHE A 54 3.58 8.57 -8.49
N GLN A 55 2.61 9.19 -7.85
CA GLN A 55 2.52 10.64 -7.71
C GLN A 55 3.24 11.12 -6.46
N GLU A 56 3.66 12.39 -6.47
CA GLU A 56 4.22 13.01 -5.27
C GLU A 56 3.17 13.00 -4.15
N PRO A 57 3.51 12.47 -2.98
CA PRO A 57 2.60 12.47 -1.85
C PRO A 57 2.39 13.89 -1.32
N PRO A 58 1.26 14.17 -0.64
CA PRO A 58 1.07 15.46 0.01
C PRO A 58 2.18 15.71 1.05
N LYS A 59 2.46 16.98 1.31
CA LYS A 59 3.50 17.40 2.27
C LYS A 59 3.39 16.70 3.63
N PHE A 60 2.17 16.47 4.09
CA PHE A 60 1.91 15.87 5.40
C PHE A 60 2.11 14.36 5.44
N ALA A 61 2.25 13.70 4.30
CA ALA A 61 2.42 12.25 4.24
C ALA A 61 3.90 11.88 4.30
N ARG A 62 4.24 11.02 5.26
CA ARG A 62 5.57 10.42 5.35
C ARG A 62 5.52 9.03 4.73
N ARG A 63 6.44 8.75 3.82
CA ARG A 63 6.60 7.41 3.24
C ARG A 63 7.45 6.55 4.16
N TYR A 64 6.87 5.46 4.66
CA TYR A 64 7.55 4.53 5.57
C TYR A 64 8.16 3.34 4.86
N ALA A 65 7.73 3.05 3.64
CA ALA A 65 8.25 1.98 2.80
C ALA A 65 8.12 2.35 1.33
N ASP A 66 8.90 1.72 0.47
CA ASP A 66 8.85 1.90 -0.98
C ASP A 66 8.38 0.62 -1.67
N VAL A 67 7.18 0.19 -1.32
CA VAL A 67 6.60 -1.08 -1.77
C VAL A 67 6.29 -1.06 -3.28
N GLY A 68 5.92 0.10 -3.82
CA GLY A 68 5.66 0.25 -5.26
C GLY A 68 6.88 -0.09 -6.11
N GLU A 69 8.07 0.35 -5.71
CA GLU A 69 9.31 0.01 -6.41
C GLU A 69 9.66 -1.48 -6.27
N MET A 70 9.44 -2.07 -5.09
CA MET A 70 9.64 -3.50 -4.87
C MET A 70 8.74 -4.35 -5.78
N ILE A 71 7.47 -3.98 -5.90
CA ILE A 71 6.51 -4.64 -6.80
C ILE A 71 6.97 -4.51 -8.26
N SER A 72 7.34 -3.32 -8.69
CA SER A 72 7.79 -3.07 -10.06
C SER A 72 9.04 -3.89 -10.40
N GLN A 73 9.99 -3.97 -9.48
CA GLN A 73 11.20 -4.77 -9.67
C GLN A 73 10.89 -6.26 -9.75
N ALA A 74 10.05 -6.78 -8.87
CA ALA A 74 9.65 -8.19 -8.89
C ALA A 74 8.96 -8.56 -10.22
N VAL A 75 8.10 -7.70 -10.74
CA VAL A 75 7.44 -7.92 -12.04
C VAL A 75 8.47 -7.89 -13.19
N ARG A 76 9.42 -6.96 -13.18
CA ARG A 76 10.49 -6.92 -14.18
C ARG A 76 11.33 -8.20 -14.17
N GLU A 77 11.76 -8.66 -13.00
CA GLU A 77 12.50 -9.90 -12.85
C GLU A 77 11.72 -11.10 -13.37
N TYR A 78 10.44 -11.20 -13.04
CA TYR A 78 9.56 -12.22 -13.58
C TYR A 78 9.50 -12.19 -15.12
N CYS A 79 9.32 -11.02 -15.70
CA CYS A 79 9.29 -10.88 -17.17
C CYS A 79 10.62 -11.29 -17.81
N ASP A 80 11.73 -10.91 -17.21
CA ASP A 80 13.07 -11.27 -17.71
C ASP A 80 13.29 -12.79 -17.62
N ASP A 81 12.90 -13.41 -16.53
CA ASP A 81 13.01 -14.86 -16.36
C ASP A 81 12.15 -15.62 -17.37
N VAL A 82 10.96 -15.15 -17.64
CA VAL A 82 10.08 -15.74 -18.68
C VAL A 82 10.73 -15.61 -20.07
N GLN A 83 11.24 -14.42 -20.40
CA GLN A 83 11.84 -14.17 -21.70
C GLN A 83 13.15 -14.96 -21.91
N SER A 84 13.95 -15.11 -20.87
CA SER A 84 15.19 -15.89 -20.90
C SER A 84 15.01 -17.39 -20.80
N GLY A 85 13.80 -17.85 -20.49
CA GLY A 85 13.51 -19.27 -20.29
C GLY A 85 13.94 -19.82 -18.92
N THR A 86 14.30 -18.96 -17.98
CA THR A 86 14.66 -19.34 -16.63
C THR A 86 13.45 -19.74 -15.80
N PHE A 87 12.30 -19.10 -16.05
CA PHE A 87 11.03 -19.44 -15.42
C PHE A 87 10.00 -19.84 -16.51
N PRO A 88 9.18 -20.91 -16.32
CA PRO A 88 9.28 -21.86 -15.22
C PRO A 88 10.46 -22.83 -15.43
N SER A 89 11.08 -23.26 -14.33
CA SER A 89 12.08 -24.31 -14.33
C SER A 89 11.43 -25.68 -14.13
N ASP A 90 12.25 -26.72 -14.06
CA ASP A 90 11.74 -28.06 -13.74
C ASP A 90 11.08 -28.11 -12.35
N ALA A 91 11.56 -27.31 -11.42
CA ALA A 91 11.02 -27.23 -10.06
C ALA A 91 9.57 -26.73 -10.02
N GLU A 92 9.17 -25.85 -10.95
CA GLU A 92 7.81 -25.37 -11.08
C GLU A 92 6.98 -26.16 -12.10
N SER A 93 7.51 -27.27 -12.62
CA SER A 93 6.86 -28.06 -13.67
C SER A 93 6.24 -29.33 -13.13
N TYR A 94 5.08 -29.68 -13.67
CA TYR A 94 4.44 -30.96 -13.39
C TYR A 94 4.87 -31.98 -14.42
N HIS A 95 5.14 -33.23 -13.97
CA HIS A 95 5.54 -34.32 -14.84
C HIS A 95 4.42 -35.33 -14.97
N ALA A 96 4.21 -35.81 -16.18
CA ALA A 96 3.34 -36.95 -16.42
C ALA A 96 3.93 -38.22 -15.76
N PRO A 97 3.09 -39.18 -15.31
CA PRO A 97 3.57 -40.47 -14.84
C PRO A 97 4.46 -41.16 -15.91
N MET A 98 5.47 -41.88 -15.48
CA MET A 98 6.46 -42.51 -16.37
C MET A 98 5.86 -43.30 -17.53
N LYS A 99 4.71 -43.99 -17.32
CA LYS A 99 4.00 -44.74 -18.37
C LYS A 99 3.38 -43.81 -19.44
N SER A 100 3.03 -42.57 -19.11
CA SER A 100 2.40 -41.63 -20.02
C SER A 100 3.41 -40.82 -20.84
N ARG A 101 4.65 -40.68 -20.35
CA ARG A 101 5.69 -39.91 -21.04
C ARG A 101 6.07 -40.46 -22.42
N LYS A 102 5.96 -41.81 -22.57
CA LYS A 102 6.27 -42.48 -23.84
C LYS A 102 5.18 -42.30 -24.91
N ALA A 103 4.00 -41.88 -24.51
CA ALA A 103 2.83 -41.79 -25.39
C ALA A 103 2.54 -40.38 -25.91
N ILE A 104 3.27 -39.34 -25.46
CA ILE A 104 3.07 -37.97 -25.85
C ILE A 104 3.90 -37.66 -27.09
N PRO A 105 3.27 -37.45 -28.28
CA PRO A 105 4.02 -37.07 -29.48
C PRO A 105 4.63 -35.69 -29.31
N MET A 106 5.86 -35.52 -29.73
CA MET A 106 6.53 -34.22 -29.81
C MET A 106 5.80 -33.40 -30.87
N ALA A 107 4.97 -32.45 -30.44
CA ALA A 107 4.26 -31.54 -31.34
C ALA A 107 5.16 -30.41 -31.82
N ARG A 108 5.94 -30.60 -32.83
CA ARG A 108 6.89 -29.73 -33.56
C ARG A 108 8.27 -30.20 -33.58
#